data_eaa63e5d29f444faad10894bf9015c0b
#
_entry.id   eaa63e5d29f444faad10894bf9015c0b
#
_cell.length_a   1.000
_cell.length_b   1.000
_cell.length_c   1.000
_cell.angle_alpha   90.00
_cell.angle_beta   90.00
_cell.angle_gamma   90.00
#
_symmetry.space_group_name_H-M   'P 1'
#
loop_
_entity.id
_entity.type
_entity.pdbx_description
1 polymer ?
#
loop_
_entity_poly.entity_id
_entity_poly.type
_entity_poly.pdbx_seq_one_letter_code
_entity_poly.pdbx_strand_id
1 'polypeptide(L)'
;MSNIDALLITPPSRLEVYQGLANDYAAIEPPVWSSLIANFLIKKGFTAEILDAEAENLTHEKTAEMIAEKNPKLAIFMVYGQQPSASTQCMPGGKKTCSKLNEITSNEIKSIVIGTHASALPKKTLEEEPYTYVCQGEGPLTVIELISYLKGKTKDLKKIPGLWYLDKD
;
A
#
# COMPACT_ATOMS: atom_id res chain seq x y z
N MET A 1 7.66 -7.17 19.93
CA MET A 1 7.06 -6.20 18.98
C MET A 1 7.90 -6.23 17.71
N SER A 2 7.36 -6.66 16.60
CA SER A 2 8.04 -6.62 15.29
C SER A 2 8.31 -5.16 14.94
N ASN A 3 9.55 -4.81 14.64
CA ASN A 3 9.95 -3.42 14.36
C ASN A 3 10.16 -3.28 12.85
N ILE A 4 9.12 -3.60 12.08
CA ILE A 4 9.16 -3.50 10.61
C ILE A 4 8.94 -2.04 10.22
N ASP A 5 9.86 -1.48 9.42
CA ASP A 5 9.71 -0.11 8.92
C ASP A 5 8.65 -0.03 7.82
N ALA A 6 8.62 -1.01 6.93
CA ALA A 6 7.70 -1.06 5.80
C ALA A 6 7.11 -2.46 5.61
N LEU A 7 5.80 -2.55 5.42
CA LEU A 7 5.13 -3.73 4.90
C LEU A 7 4.49 -3.38 3.56
N LEU A 8 4.94 -4.02 2.49
CA LEU A 8 4.40 -3.85 1.16
C LEU A 8 3.29 -4.89 0.95
N ILE A 9 2.11 -4.44 0.64
CA ILE A 9 0.90 -5.27 0.56
C ILE A 9 0.39 -5.30 -0.89
N THR A 10 0.27 -6.48 -1.47
CA THR A 10 -0.54 -6.73 -2.66
C THR A 10 -1.93 -7.10 -2.17
N PRO A 11 -2.91 -6.19 -2.17
CA PRO A 11 -4.24 -6.47 -1.63
C PRO A 11 -4.99 -7.46 -2.52
N PRO A 12 -5.87 -8.32 -1.97
CA PRO A 12 -6.70 -9.20 -2.76
C PRO A 12 -7.64 -8.38 -3.63
N SER A 13 -7.60 -8.58 -4.94
CA SER A 13 -8.36 -7.81 -5.92
C SER A 13 -8.97 -8.68 -7.02
N ARG A 14 -8.45 -9.90 -7.19
CA ARG A 14 -8.79 -10.78 -8.30
C ARG A 14 -10.29 -11.09 -8.38
N LEU A 15 -10.92 -11.33 -7.24
CA LEU A 15 -12.37 -11.61 -7.19
C LEU A 15 -13.21 -10.40 -7.57
N GLU A 16 -12.78 -9.18 -7.21
CA GLU A 16 -13.45 -7.95 -7.61
C GLU A 16 -13.31 -7.68 -9.11
N VAL A 17 -12.14 -7.94 -9.66
CA VAL A 17 -11.83 -7.67 -11.08
C VAL A 17 -12.45 -8.70 -12.02
N TYR A 18 -12.26 -9.99 -11.70
CA TYR A 18 -12.62 -11.09 -12.60
C TYR A 18 -13.90 -11.83 -12.19
N GLN A 19 -14.44 -11.57 -11.00
CA GLN A 19 -15.68 -12.18 -10.49
C GLN A 19 -15.63 -13.72 -10.57
N GLY A 20 -16.66 -14.35 -11.16
CA GLY A 20 -16.73 -15.81 -11.32
C GLY A 20 -15.64 -16.43 -12.21
N LEU A 21 -14.91 -15.62 -12.98
CA LEU A 21 -13.80 -16.08 -13.82
C LEU A 21 -12.44 -16.09 -13.07
N ALA A 22 -12.40 -15.55 -11.86
CA ALA A 22 -11.16 -15.36 -11.12
C ALA A 22 -10.37 -16.64 -10.87
N ASN A 23 -11.06 -17.75 -10.60
CA ASN A 23 -10.41 -19.02 -10.25
C ASN A 23 -9.85 -19.77 -11.47
N ASP A 24 -10.50 -19.62 -12.64
CA ASP A 24 -10.18 -20.42 -13.81
C ASP A 24 -9.29 -19.67 -14.82
N TYR A 25 -9.39 -18.33 -14.84
CA TYR A 25 -8.78 -17.52 -15.92
C TYR A 25 -7.91 -16.37 -15.42
N ALA A 26 -7.89 -16.05 -14.15
CA ALA A 26 -7.05 -14.98 -13.64
C ALA A 26 -5.68 -15.52 -13.20
N ALA A 27 -4.62 -15.00 -13.78
CA ALA A 27 -3.26 -15.30 -13.34
C ALA A 27 -2.94 -14.64 -12.00
N ILE A 28 -2.12 -15.33 -11.20
CA ILE A 28 -1.45 -14.75 -10.03
C ILE A 28 -0.04 -14.38 -10.49
N GLU A 29 0.28 -13.10 -10.44
CA GLU A 29 1.59 -12.60 -10.87
C GLU A 29 2.50 -12.30 -9.68
N PRO A 30 3.81 -12.51 -9.82
CA PRO A 30 4.77 -12.10 -8.78
C PRO A 30 4.66 -10.60 -8.50
N PRO A 31 4.78 -10.16 -7.22
CA PRO A 31 4.68 -8.76 -6.84
C PRO A 31 5.98 -8.01 -7.16
N VAL A 32 6.27 -7.82 -8.45
CA VAL A 32 7.55 -7.26 -8.94
C VAL A 32 7.82 -5.88 -8.37
N TRP A 33 6.84 -4.98 -8.40
CA TRP A 33 7.00 -3.62 -7.88
C TRP A 33 7.23 -3.61 -6.37
N SER A 34 6.52 -4.45 -5.61
CA SER A 34 6.76 -4.63 -4.18
C SER A 34 8.19 -5.11 -3.92
N SER A 35 8.66 -6.09 -4.71
CA SER A 35 10.01 -6.65 -4.59
C SER A 35 11.10 -5.61 -4.89
N LEU A 36 10.91 -4.77 -5.90
CA LEU A 36 11.85 -3.70 -6.26
C LEU A 36 11.94 -2.66 -5.14
N ILE A 37 10.81 -2.18 -4.62
CA ILE A 37 10.78 -1.18 -3.56
C ILE A 37 11.31 -1.78 -2.25
N ALA A 38 10.93 -3.00 -1.88
CA ALA A 38 11.44 -3.66 -0.68
C ALA A 38 12.97 -3.80 -0.72
N ASN A 39 13.52 -4.29 -1.85
CA ASN A 39 14.97 -4.40 -2.01
C ASN A 39 15.68 -3.03 -1.93
N PHE A 40 15.07 -1.99 -2.51
CA PHE A 40 15.61 -0.63 -2.41
C PHE A 40 15.64 -0.13 -0.97
N LEU A 41 14.56 -0.33 -0.20
CA LEU A 41 14.48 0.02 1.22
C LEU A 41 15.53 -0.71 2.05
N ILE A 42 15.68 -2.04 1.85
CA ILE A 42 16.66 -2.87 2.56
C ILE A 42 18.08 -2.38 2.28
N LYS A 43 18.42 -2.06 1.02
CA LYS A 43 19.71 -1.49 0.65
C LYS A 43 19.99 -0.11 1.28
N LYS A 44 18.94 0.59 1.68
CA LYS A 44 19.04 1.88 2.40
C LYS A 44 18.99 1.73 3.92
N GLY A 45 19.01 0.50 4.45
CA GLY A 45 19.08 0.20 5.86
C GLY A 45 17.75 0.21 6.60
N PHE A 46 16.62 0.10 5.88
CA PHE A 46 15.30 -0.08 6.46
C PHE A 46 14.93 -1.57 6.48
N THR A 47 14.04 -1.95 7.40
CA THR A 47 13.43 -3.28 7.39
C THR A 47 12.17 -3.26 6.53
N ALA A 48 12.06 -4.22 5.60
CA ALA A 48 10.89 -4.32 4.71
C ALA A 48 10.49 -5.78 4.53
N GLU A 49 9.17 -6.01 4.54
CA GLU A 49 8.56 -7.30 4.24
C GLU A 49 7.49 -7.13 3.16
N ILE A 50 7.13 -8.22 2.51
CA ILE A 50 6.05 -8.28 1.52
C ILE A 50 4.96 -9.19 2.05
N LEU A 51 3.71 -8.77 1.94
CA LEU A 51 2.51 -9.56 2.13
C LEU A 51 1.76 -9.61 0.80
N ASP A 52 1.88 -10.71 0.10
CA ASP A 52 1.16 -10.96 -1.15
C ASP A 52 -0.16 -11.68 -0.85
N ALA A 53 -1.17 -10.90 -0.46
CA ALA A 53 -2.47 -11.44 -0.09
C ALA A 53 -3.21 -12.06 -1.28
N GLU A 54 -2.88 -11.66 -2.50
CA GLU A 54 -3.42 -12.25 -3.73
C GLU A 54 -2.89 -13.68 -3.92
N ALA A 55 -1.57 -13.85 -3.82
CA ALA A 55 -0.92 -15.17 -3.97
C ALA A 55 -1.29 -16.13 -2.82
N GLU A 56 -1.43 -15.62 -1.61
CA GLU A 56 -1.84 -16.39 -0.43
C GLU A 56 -3.34 -16.63 -0.36
N ASN A 57 -4.12 -16.12 -1.33
CA ASN A 57 -5.58 -16.24 -1.40
C ASN A 57 -6.29 -15.81 -0.09
N LEU A 58 -5.83 -14.71 0.48
CA LEU A 58 -6.38 -14.15 1.72
C LEU A 58 -7.64 -13.34 1.47
N THR A 59 -8.51 -13.26 2.48
CA THR A 59 -9.60 -12.28 2.51
C THR A 59 -9.10 -10.90 2.92
N HIS A 60 -9.90 -9.85 2.70
CA HIS A 60 -9.57 -8.49 3.14
C HIS A 60 -9.40 -8.41 4.66
N GLU A 61 -10.27 -9.10 5.41
CA GLU A 61 -10.23 -9.18 6.85
C GLU A 61 -8.93 -9.83 7.32
N LYS A 62 -8.60 -11.02 6.77
CA LYS A 62 -7.38 -11.73 7.15
C LYS A 62 -6.12 -10.97 6.81
N THR A 63 -6.10 -10.31 5.66
CA THR A 63 -5.00 -9.42 5.25
C THR A 63 -4.83 -8.28 6.25
N ALA A 64 -5.92 -7.62 6.63
CA ALA A 64 -5.88 -6.53 7.60
C ALA A 64 -5.41 -6.98 8.99
N GLU A 65 -5.86 -8.15 9.48
CA GLU A 65 -5.37 -8.77 10.72
C GLU A 65 -3.85 -9.00 10.67
N MET A 66 -3.33 -9.59 9.60
CA MET A 66 -1.90 -9.84 9.43
C MET A 66 -1.07 -8.55 9.38
N ILE A 67 -1.59 -7.49 8.74
CA ILE A 67 -0.96 -6.16 8.77
C ILE A 67 -0.91 -5.64 10.22
N ALA A 68 -2.02 -5.73 10.94
CA ALA A 68 -2.13 -5.27 12.32
C ALA A 68 -1.18 -6.05 13.25
N GLU A 69 -1.08 -7.38 13.13
CA GLU A 69 -0.16 -8.22 13.88
C GLU A 69 1.32 -7.83 13.64
N LYS A 70 1.68 -7.55 12.39
CA LYS A 70 3.03 -7.12 12.02
C LYS A 70 3.35 -5.70 12.49
N ASN A 71 2.35 -4.88 12.68
CA ASN A 71 2.43 -3.50 13.18
C ASN A 71 3.57 -2.69 12.53
N PRO A 72 3.58 -2.52 11.19
CA PRO A 72 4.61 -1.78 10.50
C PRO A 72 4.54 -0.28 10.80
N LYS A 73 5.66 0.44 10.66
CA LYS A 73 5.66 1.91 10.70
C LYS A 73 4.86 2.50 9.54
N LEU A 74 4.90 1.82 8.39
CA LEU A 74 4.15 2.22 7.19
C LEU A 74 3.62 0.98 6.48
N ALA A 75 2.30 0.89 6.30
CA ALA A 75 1.64 -0.07 5.45
C ALA A 75 1.56 0.50 4.02
N ILE A 76 2.17 -0.18 3.05
CA ILE A 76 2.30 0.29 1.68
C ILE A 76 1.42 -0.58 0.78
N PHE A 77 0.29 -0.04 0.34
CA PHE A 77 -0.64 -0.71 -0.55
C PHE A 77 -0.17 -0.55 -2.00
N MET A 78 0.28 -1.64 -2.59
CA MET A 78 0.77 -1.71 -3.97
C MET A 78 -0.39 -2.06 -4.90
N VAL A 79 -1.10 -1.03 -5.37
CA VAL A 79 -2.32 -1.20 -6.19
C VAL A 79 -1.95 -1.05 -7.66
N TYR A 80 -1.23 -2.04 -8.15
CA TYR A 80 -0.97 -2.22 -9.57
C TYR A 80 -1.88 -3.31 -10.11
N GLY A 81 -2.01 -3.43 -11.41
CA GLY A 81 -2.62 -4.56 -12.10
C GLY A 81 -1.62 -5.07 -13.13
N GLN A 82 -2.01 -6.03 -13.92
CA GLN A 82 -1.20 -6.61 -15.00
C GLN A 82 -0.78 -5.56 -16.06
N GLN A 83 -1.48 -4.43 -16.11
CA GLN A 83 -1.18 -3.30 -16.98
C GLN A 83 -1.60 -1.99 -16.26
N PRO A 84 -1.09 -0.83 -16.69
CA PRO A 84 -1.35 0.45 -16.00
C PRO A 84 -2.83 0.76 -15.77
N SER A 85 -3.70 0.46 -16.73
CA SER A 85 -5.16 0.68 -16.60
C SER A 85 -5.81 -0.24 -15.56
N ALA A 86 -5.24 -1.41 -15.30
CA ALA A 86 -5.76 -2.36 -14.32
C ALA A 86 -5.60 -1.89 -12.88
N SER A 87 -4.72 -0.93 -12.60
CA SER A 87 -4.61 -0.30 -11.27
C SER A 87 -5.96 0.27 -10.81
N THR A 88 -6.73 0.88 -11.71
CA THR A 88 -8.08 1.39 -11.37
C THR A 88 -9.03 0.27 -10.94
N GLN A 89 -8.97 -0.88 -11.59
CA GLN A 89 -9.81 -2.02 -11.28
C GLN A 89 -9.43 -2.68 -9.93
N CYS A 90 -8.16 -2.57 -9.53
CA CYS A 90 -7.67 -3.11 -8.27
C CYS A 90 -7.89 -2.16 -7.06
N MET A 91 -8.26 -0.89 -7.29
CA MET A 91 -8.51 0.07 -6.21
C MET A 91 -9.57 -0.43 -5.20
N PRO A 92 -10.72 -1.04 -5.61
CA PRO A 92 -11.69 -1.54 -4.65
C PRO A 92 -11.14 -2.57 -3.66
N GLY A 93 -10.27 -3.49 -4.11
CA GLY A 93 -9.61 -4.45 -3.23
C GLY A 93 -8.70 -3.78 -2.20
N GLY A 94 -7.88 -2.84 -2.66
CA GLY A 94 -7.05 -2.01 -1.78
C GLY A 94 -7.88 -1.22 -0.75
N LYS A 95 -8.96 -0.58 -1.20
CA LYS A 95 -9.91 0.16 -0.36
C LYS A 95 -10.50 -0.70 0.75
N LYS A 96 -11.05 -1.87 0.40
CA LYS A 96 -11.66 -2.79 1.36
C LYS A 96 -10.66 -3.21 2.44
N THR A 97 -9.46 -3.63 2.03
CA THR A 97 -8.41 -4.05 2.96
C THR A 97 -7.96 -2.90 3.87
N CYS A 98 -7.74 -1.71 3.32
CA CYS A 98 -7.34 -0.54 4.10
C CYS A 98 -8.44 -0.08 5.07
N SER A 99 -9.72 -0.13 4.66
CA SER A 99 -10.85 0.16 5.56
C SER A 99 -10.89 -0.80 6.74
N LYS A 100 -10.71 -2.11 6.49
CA LYS A 100 -10.65 -3.10 7.56
C LYS A 100 -9.46 -2.87 8.49
N LEU A 101 -8.29 -2.54 7.95
CA LEU A 101 -7.12 -2.19 8.76
C LEU A 101 -7.43 -0.99 9.68
N ASN A 102 -8.03 0.05 9.12
CA ASN A 102 -8.39 1.25 9.88
C ASN A 102 -9.42 0.96 10.99
N GLU A 103 -10.39 0.07 10.74
CA GLU A 103 -11.36 -0.39 11.74
C GLU A 103 -10.66 -1.09 12.92
N ILE A 104 -9.80 -2.09 12.65
CA ILE A 104 -9.14 -2.89 13.69
C ILE A 104 -8.05 -2.12 14.44
N THR A 105 -7.39 -1.16 13.82
CA THR A 105 -6.28 -0.41 14.43
C THR A 105 -6.65 1.01 14.84
N SER A 106 -7.92 1.40 14.71
CA SER A 106 -8.37 2.77 14.99
C SER A 106 -7.52 3.85 14.29
N ASN A 107 -7.07 3.58 13.06
CA ASN A 107 -6.18 4.42 12.24
C ASN A 107 -4.77 4.66 12.82
N GLU A 108 -4.30 3.83 13.74
CA GLU A 108 -2.96 3.96 14.31
C GLU A 108 -1.87 3.63 13.30
N ILE A 109 -2.06 2.59 12.47
CA ILE A 109 -1.12 2.22 11.41
C ILE A 109 -1.30 3.16 10.22
N LYS A 110 -0.22 3.88 9.86
CA LYS A 110 -0.23 4.79 8.72
C LYS A 110 -0.13 4.01 7.42
N SER A 111 -0.95 4.39 6.44
CA SER A 111 -1.03 3.74 5.14
C SER A 111 -0.70 4.70 4.00
N ILE A 112 -0.04 4.17 2.97
CA ILE A 112 0.17 4.86 1.69
C ILE A 112 -0.24 3.96 0.55
N VAL A 113 -0.91 4.51 -0.46
CA VAL A 113 -1.22 3.79 -1.70
C VAL A 113 -0.26 4.21 -2.81
N ILE A 114 0.25 3.22 -3.53
CA ILE A 114 1.11 3.37 -4.70
C ILE A 114 0.50 2.59 -5.87
N GLY A 115 0.38 3.24 -7.01
CA GLY A 115 -0.18 2.64 -8.22
C GLY A 115 -0.44 3.69 -9.29
N THR A 116 -0.67 3.26 -10.52
CA THR A 116 -0.88 4.19 -11.65
C THR A 116 -2.14 5.01 -11.50
N HIS A 117 -3.22 4.42 -10.95
CA HIS A 117 -4.45 5.16 -10.63
C HIS A 117 -4.20 6.27 -9.59
N ALA A 118 -3.60 5.90 -8.45
CA ALA A 118 -3.28 6.83 -7.37
C ALA A 118 -2.34 7.95 -7.85
N SER A 119 -1.36 7.61 -8.69
CA SER A 119 -0.44 8.59 -9.27
C SER A 119 -1.11 9.56 -10.25
N ALA A 120 -2.10 9.08 -11.03
CA ALA A 120 -2.82 9.92 -11.99
C ALA A 120 -3.87 10.83 -11.34
N LEU A 121 -4.48 10.38 -10.23
CA LEU A 121 -5.58 11.06 -9.54
C LEU A 121 -5.31 11.21 -8.04
N PRO A 122 -4.14 11.76 -7.61
CA PRO A 122 -3.72 11.70 -6.22
C PRO A 122 -4.67 12.44 -5.27
N LYS A 123 -5.16 13.61 -5.67
CA LYS A 123 -6.11 14.39 -4.87
C LYS A 123 -7.42 13.62 -4.67
N LYS A 124 -8.00 13.12 -5.76
CA LYS A 124 -9.26 12.37 -5.71
C LYS A 124 -9.09 11.10 -4.86
N THR A 125 -8.01 10.36 -5.04
CA THR A 125 -7.70 9.18 -4.24
C THR A 125 -7.61 9.51 -2.75
N LEU A 126 -6.97 10.62 -2.40
CA LEU A 126 -6.85 11.04 -1.01
C LEU A 126 -8.19 11.45 -0.37
N GLU A 127 -9.09 12.03 -1.16
CA GLU A 127 -10.41 12.49 -0.69
C GLU A 127 -11.43 11.34 -0.58
N GLU A 128 -11.36 10.33 -1.46
CA GLU A 128 -12.38 9.29 -1.60
C GLU A 128 -11.97 7.92 -1.01
N GLU A 129 -10.68 7.71 -0.72
CA GLU A 129 -10.14 6.43 -0.31
C GLU A 129 -9.57 6.46 1.12
N PRO A 130 -9.53 5.34 1.85
CA PRO A 130 -9.22 5.30 3.29
C PRO A 130 -7.72 5.40 3.63
N TYR A 131 -6.88 5.80 2.68
CA TYR A 131 -5.44 5.88 2.89
C TYR A 131 -5.02 7.16 3.63
N THR A 132 -4.00 7.04 4.49
CA THR A 132 -3.41 8.22 5.16
C THR A 132 -2.65 9.09 4.17
N TYR A 133 -1.98 8.45 3.22
CA TYR A 133 -1.12 9.08 2.22
C TYR A 133 -1.37 8.50 0.83
N VAL A 134 -1.09 9.30 -0.19
CA VAL A 134 -1.10 8.87 -1.60
C VAL A 134 0.23 9.23 -2.24
N CYS A 135 0.80 8.30 -2.99
CA CYS A 135 2.02 8.53 -3.74
C CYS A 135 1.72 8.91 -5.18
N GLN A 136 2.19 10.08 -5.59
CA GLN A 136 2.27 10.45 -7.01
C GLN A 136 3.65 10.08 -7.53
N GLY A 137 3.71 9.12 -8.46
CA GLY A 137 4.93 8.57 -9.01
C GLY A 137 5.19 7.13 -8.57
N GLU A 138 6.43 6.68 -8.71
CA GLU A 138 6.81 5.26 -8.52
C GLU A 138 7.08 4.86 -7.06
N GLY A 139 7.29 5.83 -6.17
CA GLY A 139 7.28 5.64 -4.73
C GLY A 139 8.60 5.43 -3.99
N PRO A 140 9.71 4.90 -4.53
CA PRO A 140 10.88 4.53 -3.72
C PRO A 140 11.43 5.67 -2.86
N LEU A 141 11.59 6.86 -3.42
CA LEU A 141 12.08 8.03 -2.67
C LEU A 141 11.02 8.58 -1.71
N THR A 142 9.75 8.65 -2.15
CA THR A 142 8.63 9.06 -1.31
C THR A 142 8.52 8.20 -0.05
N VAL A 143 8.64 6.88 -0.21
CA VAL A 143 8.54 5.91 0.90
C VAL A 143 9.70 6.09 1.89
N ILE A 144 10.95 6.20 1.41
CA ILE A 144 12.12 6.41 2.28
C ILE A 144 11.96 7.67 3.13
N GLU A 145 11.61 8.78 2.49
CA GLU A 145 11.44 10.06 3.17
C GLU A 145 10.26 10.02 4.16
N LEU A 146 9.16 9.38 3.78
CA LEU A 146 8.00 9.21 4.66
C LEU A 146 8.32 8.34 5.88
N ILE A 147 9.00 7.19 5.70
CA ILE A 147 9.43 6.36 6.83
C ILE A 147 10.40 7.13 7.74
N SER A 148 11.32 7.90 7.15
CA SER A 148 12.24 8.75 7.90
C SER A 148 11.50 9.81 8.73
N TYR A 149 10.44 10.39 8.17
CA TYR A 149 9.55 11.30 8.89
C TYR A 149 8.82 10.58 10.04
N LEU A 150 8.22 9.43 9.80
CA LEU A 150 7.50 8.64 10.81
C LEU A 150 8.41 8.13 11.94
N LYS A 151 9.71 8.01 11.66
CA LYS A 151 10.76 7.69 12.67
C LYS A 151 11.33 8.95 13.35
N GLY A 152 10.82 10.14 13.05
CA GLY A 152 11.26 11.41 13.65
C GLY A 152 12.63 11.91 13.16
N LYS A 153 13.15 11.36 12.05
CA LYS A 153 14.45 11.76 11.48
C LYS A 153 14.33 13.03 10.64
N THR A 154 13.17 13.28 10.05
CA THR A 154 12.84 14.49 9.28
C THR A 154 11.57 15.11 9.84
N LYS A 155 11.37 16.43 9.66
CA LYS A 155 10.26 17.15 10.33
C LYS A 155 9.26 17.81 9.36
N ASP A 156 9.46 17.69 8.06
CA ASP A 156 8.67 18.44 7.08
C ASP A 156 8.11 17.53 6.00
N LEU A 157 6.82 17.18 6.14
CA LEU A 157 6.09 16.40 5.14
C LEU A 157 6.01 17.11 3.78
N LYS A 158 5.98 18.44 3.79
CA LYS A 158 5.82 19.26 2.54
C LYS A 158 7.02 19.10 1.59
N LYS A 159 8.17 18.64 2.10
CA LYS A 159 9.39 18.41 1.30
C LYS A 159 9.49 17.01 0.70
N ILE A 160 8.59 16.10 1.06
CA ILE A 160 8.64 14.72 0.55
C ILE A 160 8.11 14.70 -0.88
N PRO A 161 8.95 14.33 -1.87
CA PRO A 161 8.56 14.37 -3.26
C PRO A 161 7.43 13.37 -3.56
N GLY A 162 6.41 13.80 -4.29
CA GLY A 162 5.28 12.97 -4.70
C GLY A 162 4.33 12.55 -3.58
N LEU A 163 4.46 13.08 -2.36
CA LEU A 163 3.58 12.77 -1.24
C LEU A 163 2.34 13.68 -1.26
N TRP A 164 1.17 13.05 -1.18
CA TRP A 164 -0.11 13.71 -0.95
C TRP A 164 -0.68 13.29 0.39
N TYR A 165 -1.20 14.22 1.17
CA TYR A 165 -1.82 14.03 2.47
C TYR A 165 -2.82 15.16 2.77
N LEU A 166 -3.77 14.91 3.67
CA LEU A 166 -4.67 15.96 4.16
C LEU A 166 -3.94 16.78 5.23
N ASP A 167 -3.78 18.08 4.98
CA ASP A 167 -3.32 19.02 5.99
C ASP A 167 -4.46 19.17 7.02
N LYS A 168 -4.16 18.92 8.28
CA LYS A 168 -5.15 18.99 9.38
C LYS A 168 -5.08 20.36 10.07
N ASP A 169 -4.81 21.41 9.29
CA ASP A 169 -4.93 22.79 9.80
C ASP A 169 -6.37 23.30 9.71
#